data_c11b8feee58656a767e32abcabc1728b
#
_entry.id   c11b8feee58656a767e32abcabc1728b
#
_cell.length_a   1.000
_cell.length_b   1.000
_cell.length_c   1.000
_cell.angle_alpha   90.00
_cell.angle_beta   90.00
_cell.angle_gamma   90.00
#
_symmetry.space_group_name_H-M   'P 1'
#
loop_
_entity.id
_entity.type
_entity.pdbx_description
1 polymer ?
#
loop_
_entity_poly.entity_id
_entity_poly.type
_entity_poly.pdbx_seq_one_letter_code
_entity_poly.pdbx_strand_id
1 'polypeptide(L)'
;FNKLIDEYNNNTIKNNYMDDIIEASKEYIKNHFSEDINVNNIASLFAVSPTYFSRLFKKEVGVPPVVFINKYRMERACSYFDETDFTVKEVAELCGYSDPFYFSKAFKSIVGVPPKEYRLRNSCKNSI
;
A
#
# COMPACT_ATOMS: atom_id res chain seq x y z
N PHE A 1 30.96 -27.20 17.09
CA PHE A 1 29.93 -27.76 16.17
C PHE A 1 28.54 -27.26 16.53
N ASN A 2 28.11 -27.39 17.76
CA ASN A 2 26.81 -26.93 18.21
C ASN A 2 26.67 -25.41 18.09
N LYS A 3 27.74 -24.66 18.34
CA LYS A 3 27.76 -23.22 18.28
C LYS A 3 27.48 -22.70 16.83
N LEU A 4 28.03 -23.37 15.81
CA LEU A 4 27.81 -23.03 14.42
C LEU A 4 26.38 -23.32 13.98
N ILE A 5 25.80 -24.41 14.45
CA ILE A 5 24.42 -24.77 14.18
C ILE A 5 23.47 -23.75 14.81
N ASP A 6 23.73 -23.33 16.06
CA ASP A 6 22.92 -22.35 16.77
C ASP A 6 22.95 -20.97 16.03
N GLU A 7 24.14 -20.55 15.60
CA GLU A 7 24.26 -19.30 14.81
C GLU A 7 23.50 -19.39 13.50
N TYR A 8 23.58 -20.50 12.80
CA TYR A 8 22.85 -20.72 11.56
C TYR A 8 21.33 -20.68 11.79
N ASN A 9 20.85 -21.39 12.80
CA ASN A 9 19.43 -21.44 13.14
C ASN A 9 18.90 -20.07 13.56
N ASN A 10 19.66 -19.30 14.34
CA ASN A 10 19.29 -17.97 14.76
C ASN A 10 19.19 -17.01 13.58
N ASN A 11 20.13 -17.07 12.64
CA ASN A 11 20.11 -16.26 11.43
C ASN A 11 18.93 -16.62 10.52
N THR A 12 18.65 -17.92 10.37
CA THR A 12 17.51 -18.40 9.58
C THR A 12 16.19 -17.95 10.19
N ILE A 13 16.02 -18.09 11.50
CA ILE A 13 14.82 -17.65 12.22
C ILE A 13 14.65 -16.13 12.09
N LYS A 14 15.73 -15.36 12.24
CA LYS A 14 15.70 -13.91 12.13
C LYS A 14 15.29 -13.47 10.74
N ASN A 15 15.81 -14.09 9.68
CA ASN A 15 15.45 -13.79 8.31
C ASN A 15 13.98 -14.12 8.02
N ASN A 16 13.50 -15.27 8.49
CA ASN A 16 12.10 -15.67 8.36
C ASN A 16 11.17 -14.70 9.09
N TYR A 17 11.56 -14.23 10.27
CA TYR A 17 10.78 -13.26 11.03
C TYR A 17 10.67 -11.93 10.28
N MET A 18 11.78 -11.46 9.68
CA MET A 18 11.78 -10.23 8.88
C MET A 18 10.89 -10.36 7.64
N ASP A 19 10.99 -11.49 6.94
CA ASP A 19 10.16 -11.78 5.77
C ASP A 19 8.68 -11.85 6.18
N ASP A 20 8.38 -12.46 7.32
CA ASP A 20 7.02 -12.56 7.85
C ASP A 20 6.45 -11.17 8.19
N ILE A 21 7.26 -10.28 8.77
CA ILE A 21 6.84 -8.90 9.06
C ILE A 21 6.45 -8.19 7.77
N ILE A 22 7.26 -8.29 6.72
CA ILE A 22 7.01 -7.61 5.45
C ILE A 22 5.76 -8.18 4.78
N GLU A 23 5.64 -9.49 4.69
CA GLU A 23 4.45 -10.11 4.09
C GLU A 23 3.18 -9.79 4.89
N ALA A 24 3.25 -9.85 6.21
CA ALA A 24 2.12 -9.52 7.08
C ALA A 24 1.74 -8.04 6.97
N SER A 25 2.73 -7.15 6.83
CA SER A 25 2.46 -5.71 6.67
C SER A 25 1.79 -5.40 5.34
N LYS A 26 2.20 -6.05 4.25
CA LYS A 26 1.53 -5.91 2.95
C LYS A 26 0.08 -6.38 3.03
N GLU A 27 -0.15 -7.53 3.66
CA GLU A 27 -1.49 -8.07 3.84
C GLU A 27 -2.36 -7.13 4.68
N TYR A 28 -1.80 -6.58 5.75
CA TYR A 28 -2.49 -5.61 6.57
C TYR A 28 -2.89 -4.37 5.75
N ILE A 29 -1.98 -3.84 4.94
CA ILE A 29 -2.25 -2.69 4.08
C ILE A 29 -3.38 -3.01 3.10
N LYS A 30 -3.37 -4.18 2.47
CA LYS A 30 -4.41 -4.58 1.52
C LYS A 30 -5.77 -4.72 2.17
N ASN A 31 -5.83 -5.13 3.43
CA ASN A 31 -7.08 -5.30 4.16
C ASN A 31 -7.58 -4.03 4.84
N HIS A 32 -6.72 -3.03 5.02
CA HIS A 32 -7.03 -1.81 5.78
C HIS A 32 -6.75 -0.51 5.02
N PHE A 33 -6.57 -0.58 3.71
CA PHE A 33 -6.19 0.60 2.91
C PHE A 33 -7.25 1.72 2.94
N SER A 34 -8.50 1.37 3.19
CA SER A 34 -9.60 2.34 3.29
C SER A 34 -9.63 3.09 4.62
N GLU A 35 -8.84 2.64 5.60
CA GLU A 35 -8.76 3.23 6.93
C GLU A 35 -7.58 4.22 7.00
N ASP A 36 -7.55 5.01 8.07
CA ASP A 36 -6.44 5.93 8.32
C ASP A 36 -5.25 5.15 8.89
N ILE A 37 -4.49 4.51 8.01
CA ILE A 37 -3.31 3.75 8.39
C ILE A 37 -2.05 4.57 8.18
N ASN A 38 -1.08 4.41 9.09
CA ASN A 38 0.21 5.08 8.98
C ASN A 38 1.33 4.14 9.41
N VAL A 39 2.58 4.55 9.14
CA VAL A 39 3.76 3.73 9.42
C VAL A 39 3.88 3.42 10.91
N ASN A 40 3.57 4.39 11.79
CA ASN A 40 3.66 4.19 13.24
C ASN A 40 2.72 3.06 13.71
N ASN A 41 1.48 3.08 13.23
CA ASN A 41 0.50 2.06 13.59
C ASN A 41 0.91 0.68 13.09
N ILE A 42 1.39 0.60 11.85
CA ILE A 42 1.81 -0.68 11.27
C ILE A 42 3.01 -1.23 12.02
N ALA A 43 4.03 -0.40 12.27
CA ALA A 43 5.21 -0.83 13.01
C ALA A 43 4.86 -1.33 14.41
N SER A 44 3.90 -0.68 15.08
CA SER A 44 3.42 -1.08 16.41
C SER A 44 2.86 -2.49 16.43
N LEU A 45 2.21 -2.92 15.36
CA LEU A 45 1.64 -4.27 15.26
C LEU A 45 2.71 -5.35 15.36
N PHE A 46 3.94 -5.03 14.94
CA PHE A 46 5.05 -5.98 14.93
C PHE A 46 6.07 -5.70 16.03
N ALA A 47 5.75 -4.78 16.96
CA ALA A 47 6.62 -4.42 18.08
C ALA A 47 8.01 -3.96 17.64
N VAL A 48 8.09 -3.23 16.52
CA VAL A 48 9.33 -2.65 16.00
C VAL A 48 9.19 -1.13 15.90
N SER A 49 10.33 -0.42 15.85
CA SER A 49 10.30 1.03 15.67
C SER A 49 9.87 1.39 14.25
N PRO A 50 9.22 2.55 14.06
CA PRO A 50 8.87 3.01 12.72
C PRO A 50 10.06 3.16 11.79
N THR A 51 11.20 3.62 12.31
CA THR A 51 12.44 3.79 11.54
C THR A 51 12.96 2.43 11.05
N TYR A 52 13.01 1.44 11.93
CA TYR A 52 13.44 0.08 11.59
C TYR A 52 12.50 -0.53 10.55
N PHE A 53 11.19 -0.43 10.79
CA PHE A 53 10.17 -0.96 9.87
C PHE A 53 10.31 -0.33 8.48
N SER A 54 10.45 0.99 8.41
CA SER A 54 10.55 1.70 7.13
C SER A 54 11.79 1.29 6.34
N ARG A 55 12.92 1.10 7.03
CA ARG A 55 14.16 0.64 6.38
C ARG A 55 14.01 -0.78 5.85
N LEU A 56 13.45 -1.66 6.67
CA LEU A 56 13.25 -3.06 6.30
C LEU A 56 12.29 -3.17 5.11
N PHE A 57 11.17 -2.45 5.18
CA PHE A 57 10.16 -2.44 4.12
C PHE A 57 10.77 -1.95 2.79
N LYS A 58 11.48 -0.82 2.82
CA LYS A 58 12.12 -0.28 1.62
C LYS A 58 13.15 -1.24 1.04
N LYS A 59 13.92 -1.90 1.89
CA LYS A 59 14.92 -2.88 1.46
C LYS A 59 14.29 -4.07 0.76
N GLU A 60 13.21 -4.62 1.33
CA GLU A 60 12.58 -5.84 0.81
C GLU A 60 11.59 -5.56 -0.33
N VAL A 61 10.86 -4.46 -0.28
CA VAL A 61 9.80 -4.13 -1.24
C VAL A 61 10.31 -3.22 -2.36
N GLY A 62 11.36 -2.43 -2.09
CA GLY A 62 11.95 -1.50 -3.06
C GLY A 62 11.47 -0.06 -2.94
N VAL A 63 10.37 0.18 -2.20
CA VAL A 63 9.83 1.53 -1.97
C VAL A 63 9.45 1.68 -0.50
N PRO A 64 9.42 2.93 0.03
CA PRO A 64 8.97 3.15 1.40
C PRO A 64 7.50 2.75 1.60
N PRO A 65 7.10 2.44 2.85
CA PRO A 65 5.71 2.03 3.12
C PRO A 65 4.66 3.05 2.66
N VAL A 66 4.90 4.35 2.86
CA VAL A 66 3.96 5.40 2.44
C VAL A 66 3.73 5.36 0.93
N VAL A 67 4.78 5.17 0.16
CA VAL A 67 4.68 5.06 -1.31
C VAL A 67 3.88 3.82 -1.70
N PHE A 68 4.13 2.70 -1.04
CA PHE A 68 3.39 1.46 -1.29
C PHE A 68 1.91 1.62 -0.98
N ILE A 69 1.57 2.22 0.17
CA ILE A 69 0.17 2.47 0.56
C ILE A 69 -0.54 3.33 -0.47
N ASN A 70 0.07 4.46 -0.84
CA ASN A 70 -0.55 5.39 -1.80
C ASN A 70 -0.71 4.75 -3.18
N LYS A 71 0.28 4.00 -3.62
CA LYS A 71 0.21 3.30 -4.90
C LYS A 71 -0.88 2.24 -4.89
N TYR A 72 -1.00 1.48 -3.82
CA TYR A 72 -2.07 0.48 -3.68
C TYR A 72 -3.45 1.13 -3.67
N ARG A 73 -3.61 2.25 -2.95
CA ARG A 73 -4.86 3.01 -2.94
C ARG A 73 -5.26 3.46 -4.35
N MET A 74 -4.30 3.92 -5.14
CA MET A 74 -4.57 4.38 -6.51
C MET A 74 -4.89 3.23 -7.45
N GLU A 75 -4.26 2.09 -7.29
CA GLU A 75 -4.61 0.88 -8.04
C GLU A 75 -6.05 0.45 -7.73
N ARG A 76 -6.46 0.50 -6.47
CA ARG A 76 -7.84 0.20 -6.09
C ARG A 76 -8.82 1.24 -6.61
N ALA A 77 -8.42 2.52 -6.62
CA ALA A 77 -9.24 3.57 -7.21
C ALA A 77 -9.48 3.33 -8.70
N CYS A 78 -8.44 2.96 -9.44
CA CYS A 78 -8.58 2.63 -10.86
C CYS A 78 -9.56 1.48 -11.07
N SER A 79 -9.48 0.44 -10.23
CA SER A 79 -10.41 -0.69 -10.29
C SER A 79 -11.86 -0.26 -10.07
N TYR A 80 -12.10 0.62 -9.08
CA TYR A 80 -13.45 1.15 -8.87
C TYR A 80 -13.96 1.95 -10.06
N PHE A 81 -13.10 2.79 -10.66
CA PHE A 81 -13.49 3.56 -11.85
C PHE A 81 -13.76 2.66 -13.06
N ASP A 82 -13.04 1.55 -13.19
CA ASP A 82 -13.21 0.60 -14.29
C ASP A 82 -14.47 -0.26 -14.13
N GLU A 83 -14.79 -0.64 -12.90
CA GLU A 83 -15.80 -1.66 -12.62
C GLU A 83 -17.14 -1.11 -12.10
N THR A 84 -17.18 0.17 -11.73
CA THR A 84 -18.39 0.77 -11.12
C THR A 84 -18.69 2.14 -11.69
N ASP A 85 -19.89 2.63 -11.39
CA ASP A 85 -20.31 3.99 -11.69
C ASP A 85 -20.16 4.93 -10.49
N PHE A 86 -19.41 4.54 -9.50
CA PHE A 86 -19.17 5.36 -8.30
C PHE A 86 -18.61 6.73 -8.70
N THR A 87 -19.05 7.76 -7.97
CA THR A 87 -18.53 9.12 -8.18
C THR A 87 -17.08 9.22 -7.71
N VAL A 88 -16.37 10.25 -8.14
CA VAL A 88 -15.00 10.51 -7.66
C VAL A 88 -14.97 10.63 -6.14
N LYS A 89 -15.96 11.31 -5.55
CA LYS A 89 -16.09 11.46 -4.10
C LYS A 89 -16.24 10.11 -3.41
N GLU A 90 -17.10 9.24 -3.94
CA GLU A 90 -17.31 7.90 -3.39
C GLU A 90 -16.03 7.06 -3.47
N VAL A 91 -15.34 7.08 -4.61
CA VAL A 91 -14.08 6.34 -4.76
C VAL A 91 -13.01 6.88 -3.83
N ALA A 92 -12.91 8.21 -3.66
CA ALA A 92 -11.97 8.81 -2.73
C ALA A 92 -12.18 8.28 -1.30
N GLU A 93 -13.42 8.26 -0.84
CA GLU A 93 -13.76 7.74 0.49
C GLU A 93 -13.43 6.26 0.63
N LEU A 94 -13.77 5.45 -0.36
CA LEU A 94 -13.45 4.02 -0.37
C LEU A 94 -11.96 3.73 -0.33
N CYS A 95 -11.15 4.64 -0.85
CA CYS A 95 -9.69 4.50 -0.90
C CYS A 95 -8.99 5.17 0.29
N GLY A 96 -9.74 5.65 1.29
CA GLY A 96 -9.16 6.20 2.51
C GLY A 96 -8.86 7.69 2.47
N TYR A 97 -9.44 8.43 1.53
CA TYR A 97 -9.27 9.88 1.41
C TYR A 97 -10.53 10.59 1.84
N SER A 98 -10.43 11.44 2.86
CA SER A 98 -11.55 12.24 3.33
C SER A 98 -11.81 13.47 2.45
N ASP A 99 -10.79 13.96 1.75
CA ASP A 99 -10.85 15.13 0.87
C ASP A 99 -10.73 14.71 -0.60
N PRO A 100 -11.82 14.86 -1.40
CA PRO A 100 -11.77 14.49 -2.81
C PRO A 100 -10.77 15.31 -3.64
N PHE A 101 -10.50 16.55 -3.25
CA PHE A 101 -9.52 17.39 -3.95
C PHE A 101 -8.10 16.87 -3.74
N TYR A 102 -7.77 16.51 -2.51
CA TYR A 102 -6.49 15.89 -2.21
C TYR A 102 -6.33 14.55 -2.93
N PHE A 103 -7.38 13.74 -2.92
CA PHE A 103 -7.41 12.49 -3.67
C PHE A 103 -7.12 12.70 -5.15
N SER A 104 -7.78 13.68 -5.77
CA SER A 104 -7.60 13.96 -7.20
C SER A 104 -6.17 14.37 -7.53
N LYS A 105 -5.53 15.15 -6.67
CA LYS A 105 -4.12 15.53 -6.83
C LYS A 105 -3.20 14.31 -6.72
N ALA A 106 -3.42 13.46 -5.72
CA ALA A 106 -2.64 12.25 -5.52
C ALA A 106 -2.84 11.27 -6.68
N PHE A 107 -4.07 11.12 -7.15
CA PHE A 107 -4.39 10.27 -8.29
C PHE A 107 -3.65 10.74 -9.55
N LYS A 108 -3.73 12.02 -9.87
CA LYS A 108 -3.04 12.59 -11.03
C LYS A 108 -1.53 12.40 -10.92
N SER A 109 -0.96 12.58 -9.72
CA SER A 109 0.47 12.42 -9.50
C SER A 109 0.95 10.99 -9.76
N ILE A 110 0.15 10.00 -9.38
CA ILE A 110 0.54 8.58 -9.46
C ILE A 110 0.10 7.94 -10.79
N VAL A 111 -1.13 8.20 -11.21
CA VAL A 111 -1.72 7.60 -12.42
C VAL A 111 -1.37 8.38 -13.67
N GLY A 112 -1.13 9.70 -13.56
CA GLY A 112 -0.72 10.55 -14.67
C GLY A 112 -1.82 11.45 -15.22
N VAL A 113 -3.10 11.17 -14.93
CA VAL A 113 -4.24 11.97 -15.37
C VAL A 113 -5.22 12.09 -14.21
N PRO A 114 -6.07 13.16 -14.20
CA PRO A 114 -7.11 13.30 -13.17
C PRO A 114 -8.14 12.16 -13.23
N PRO A 115 -8.83 11.87 -12.11
CA PRO A 115 -9.84 10.80 -12.10
C PRO A 115 -10.92 10.94 -13.17
N LYS A 116 -11.41 12.15 -13.39
CA LYS A 116 -12.45 12.40 -14.39
C LYS A 116 -11.98 12.04 -15.80
N GLU A 117 -10.75 12.43 -16.14
CA GLU A 117 -10.16 12.12 -17.45
C GLU A 117 -9.90 10.62 -17.59
N TYR A 118 -9.43 9.98 -16.54
CA TYR A 118 -9.20 8.53 -16.53
C TYR A 118 -10.50 7.79 -16.83
N ARG A 119 -11.59 8.17 -16.17
CA ARG A 119 -12.90 7.54 -16.37
C ARG A 119 -13.41 7.74 -17.81
N LEU A 120 -13.24 8.93 -18.37
CA LEU A 120 -13.66 9.21 -19.74
C LEU A 120 -12.88 8.38 -20.76
N ARG A 121 -11.58 8.21 -20.57
CA ARG A 121 -10.74 7.37 -21.44
C ARG A 121 -11.18 5.91 -21.41
N ASN A 122 -11.48 5.39 -20.22
CA ASN A 122 -11.92 4.01 -20.06
C ASN A 122 -13.32 3.79 -20.62
N SER A 123 -14.22 4.76 -20.47
CA SER A 123 -15.55 4.70 -21.10
C SER A 123 -15.45 4.62 -22.63
N CYS A 124 -14.52 5.39 -23.22
CA CYS A 124 -14.26 5.32 -24.67
C CYS A 124 -13.74 3.95 -25.09
N LYS A 125 -12.86 3.34 -24.28
CA LYS A 125 -12.36 1.98 -24.55
C LYS A 125 -13.46 0.93 -24.45
N ASN A 126 -14.37 1.08 -23.49
CA ASN A 126 -15.45 0.13 -23.26
C ASN A 126 -16.60 0.27 -24.26
N SER A 127 -16.69 1.41 -24.97
CA SER A 127 -17.75 1.64 -25.97
C SER A 127 -17.43 1.04 -27.34
N ILE A 128 -16.25 0.52 -27.51
CA ILE A 128 -15.85 -0.19 -28.75
C ILE A 128 -16.00 -1.68 -28.55
#